data_10cf6b29e4e342498c6f88817327d8b9
#
_entry.id   10cf6b29e4e342498c6f88817327d8b9
#
_cell.length_a   1.000
_cell.length_b   1.000
_cell.length_c   1.000
_cell.angle_alpha   90.00
_cell.angle_beta   90.00
_cell.angle_gamma   90.00
#
_symmetry.space_group_name_H-M   'P 1'
#
loop_
_entity.id
_entity.type
_entity.pdbx_description
1 polymer ?
#
loop_
_entity_poly.entity_id
_entity_poly.type
_entity_poly.pdbx_seq_one_letter_code
_entity_poly.pdbx_strand_id
1 'polypeptide(L)'
;MQMLEEGLEKGKQQGIRVKALILINPQNPLGDIYSPHLLQECLGFASRHSLHVILDEIYMLSVLDWDFTSVLSFHHLPDPSRTHFIWGLSKDFGMNGMRVGLLYTENKHVLNAITRLAFFHQCSGPTQYMIYQLLRDRDWLDNVFFPTNKKRLREAQKKLLSGLEELTVPVLHRCTGIYVWADFRKFLTSQTSEAEIELWKRFIAEKLYITPGKAFQCCEPGWFRLTTSLPDDMLQACLEKLKKVLQ
;
A
#
# COMPACT_ATOMS: atom_id res chain seq x y z
N MET A 1 -1.42 3.15 20.17
CA MET A 1 -2.68 2.65 20.82
C MET A 1 -3.64 3.78 21.17
N GLN A 2 -3.17 4.87 21.79
CA GLN A 2 -4.03 6.03 22.16
C GLN A 2 -4.91 6.52 20.99
N MET A 3 -4.36 6.69 19.79
CA MET A 3 -5.12 7.12 18.61
C MET A 3 -6.28 6.17 18.23
N LEU A 4 -6.14 4.87 18.48
CA LEU A 4 -7.21 3.89 18.21
C LEU A 4 -8.35 4.05 19.24
N GLU A 5 -8.02 4.27 20.52
CA GLU A 5 -9.00 4.55 21.57
C GLU A 5 -9.76 5.86 21.29
N GLU A 6 -9.04 6.92 20.93
CA GLU A 6 -9.63 8.21 20.56
C GLU A 6 -10.53 8.08 19.33
N GLY A 7 -10.10 7.32 18.32
CA GLY A 7 -10.90 7.07 17.12
C GLY A 7 -12.19 6.30 17.41
N LEU A 8 -12.12 5.30 18.31
CA LEU A 8 -13.29 4.52 18.73
C LEU A 8 -14.27 5.39 19.51
N GLU A 9 -13.76 6.21 20.44
CA GLU A 9 -14.58 7.12 21.24
C GLU A 9 -15.25 8.19 20.39
N LYS A 10 -14.51 8.79 19.45
CA LYS A 10 -15.07 9.73 18.47
C LYS A 10 -16.18 9.09 17.63
N GLY A 11 -16.00 7.85 17.20
CA GLY A 11 -17.06 7.10 16.51
C GLY A 11 -18.32 6.96 17.35
N LYS A 12 -18.18 6.59 18.63
CA LYS A 12 -19.32 6.50 19.57
C LYS A 12 -20.05 7.82 19.75
N GLN A 13 -19.31 8.93 19.94
CA GLN A 13 -19.88 10.27 20.09
C GLN A 13 -20.68 10.70 18.84
N GLN A 14 -20.30 10.23 17.67
CA GLN A 14 -21.01 10.46 16.42
C GLN A 14 -22.16 9.47 16.16
N GLY A 15 -22.46 8.57 17.09
CA GLY A 15 -23.46 7.51 16.91
C GLY A 15 -23.04 6.42 15.91
N ILE A 16 -21.75 6.35 15.55
CA ILE A 16 -21.21 5.35 14.61
C ILE A 16 -20.85 4.09 15.39
N ARG A 17 -21.41 2.97 14.97
CA ARG A 17 -20.98 1.65 15.45
C ARG A 17 -19.76 1.19 14.70
N VAL A 18 -18.57 1.43 15.23
CA VAL A 18 -17.32 0.90 14.66
C VAL A 18 -17.32 -0.63 14.75
N LYS A 19 -17.05 -1.32 13.65
CA LYS A 19 -17.08 -2.78 13.56
C LYS A 19 -15.78 -3.42 13.16
N ALA A 20 -14.89 -2.66 12.53
CA ALA A 20 -13.63 -3.20 12.01
C ALA A 20 -12.52 -2.18 12.07
N LEU A 21 -11.31 -2.67 12.23
CA LEU A 21 -10.05 -1.98 12.04
C LEU A 21 -9.41 -2.51 10.75
N ILE A 22 -9.01 -1.61 9.84
CA ILE A 22 -8.27 -1.97 8.63
C ILE A 22 -6.82 -1.55 8.83
N LEU A 23 -5.90 -2.49 8.65
CA LEU A 23 -4.45 -2.27 8.70
C LEU A 23 -3.85 -2.66 7.35
N ILE A 24 -3.23 -1.70 6.68
CA ILE A 24 -2.50 -1.93 5.43
C ILE A 24 -1.03 -2.07 5.79
N ASN A 25 -0.42 -3.23 5.53
CA ASN A 25 0.95 -3.53 5.93
C ASN A 25 1.69 -4.31 4.82
N PRO A 26 2.65 -3.71 4.12
CA PRO A 26 3.15 -2.32 4.20
C PRO A 26 2.12 -1.26 3.86
N GLN A 27 2.21 -0.12 4.56
CA GLN A 27 1.22 0.94 4.51
C GLN A 27 1.31 1.77 3.20
N ASN A 28 0.17 2.14 2.65
CA ASN A 28 0.03 3.06 1.52
C ASN A 28 -0.68 4.35 2.00
N PRO A 29 -0.12 5.55 1.82
CA PRO A 29 0.97 5.92 0.90
C PRO A 29 2.37 5.96 1.53
N LEU A 30 2.51 5.82 2.85
CA LEU A 30 3.77 6.11 3.57
C LEU A 30 4.86 5.07 3.34
N GLY A 31 4.50 3.81 3.07
CA GLY A 31 5.47 2.72 2.92
C GLY A 31 5.98 2.14 4.24
N ASP A 32 5.37 2.51 5.36
CA ASP A 32 5.72 1.97 6.68
C ASP A 32 5.40 0.49 6.81
N ILE A 33 6.17 -0.19 7.65
CA ILE A 33 5.91 -1.56 8.08
C ILE A 33 5.63 -1.54 9.58
N TYR A 34 4.51 -2.12 9.98
CA TYR A 34 4.22 -2.29 11.39
C TYR A 34 5.08 -3.41 11.98
N SER A 35 5.73 -3.13 13.11
CA SER A 35 6.46 -4.18 13.83
C SER A 35 5.52 -5.29 14.30
N PRO A 36 6.01 -6.54 14.45
CA PRO A 36 5.20 -7.64 14.99
C PRO A 36 4.56 -7.30 16.35
N HIS A 37 5.30 -6.57 17.19
CA HIS A 37 4.78 -6.10 18.48
C HIS A 37 3.58 -5.16 18.31
N LEU A 38 3.69 -4.13 17.44
CA LEU A 38 2.60 -3.19 17.19
C LEU A 38 1.38 -3.87 16.55
N LEU A 39 1.60 -4.84 15.64
CA LEU A 39 0.51 -5.65 15.10
C LEU A 39 -0.22 -6.44 16.19
N GLN A 40 0.52 -7.06 17.11
CA GLN A 40 -0.07 -7.78 18.25
C GLN A 40 -0.87 -6.84 19.17
N GLU A 41 -0.36 -5.64 19.44
CA GLU A 41 -1.10 -4.63 20.20
C GLU A 41 -2.41 -4.22 19.51
N CYS A 42 -2.37 -3.99 18.19
CA CYS A 42 -3.57 -3.67 17.40
C CYS A 42 -4.59 -4.82 17.39
N LEU A 43 -4.13 -6.06 17.23
CA LEU A 43 -4.98 -7.26 17.30
C LEU A 43 -5.60 -7.43 18.69
N GLY A 44 -4.81 -7.21 19.76
CA GLY A 44 -5.28 -7.24 21.15
C GLY A 44 -6.31 -6.14 21.42
N PHE A 45 -6.08 -4.93 20.92
CA PHE A 45 -7.07 -3.84 20.99
C PHE A 45 -8.38 -4.24 20.31
N ALA A 46 -8.31 -4.72 19.08
CA ALA A 46 -9.51 -5.11 18.33
C ALA A 46 -10.29 -6.23 19.03
N SER A 47 -9.58 -7.22 19.59
CA SER A 47 -10.18 -8.30 20.36
C SER A 47 -10.93 -7.80 21.60
N ARG A 48 -10.32 -6.90 22.40
CA ARG A 48 -10.98 -6.29 23.58
C ARG A 48 -12.25 -5.53 23.23
N HIS A 49 -12.29 -4.89 22.06
CA HIS A 49 -13.44 -4.10 21.60
C HIS A 49 -14.38 -4.88 20.67
N SER A 50 -14.16 -6.19 20.52
CA SER A 50 -14.95 -7.06 19.62
C SER A 50 -15.00 -6.57 18.17
N LEU A 51 -13.90 -5.97 17.69
CA LEU A 51 -13.76 -5.50 16.32
C LEU A 51 -13.20 -6.60 15.41
N HIS A 52 -13.61 -6.61 14.16
CA HIS A 52 -12.91 -7.35 13.12
C HIS A 52 -11.62 -6.62 12.75
N VAL A 53 -10.58 -7.35 12.38
CA VAL A 53 -9.35 -6.78 11.81
C VAL A 53 -9.19 -7.28 10.38
N ILE A 54 -9.03 -6.36 9.45
CA ILE A 54 -8.73 -6.65 8.05
C ILE A 54 -7.28 -6.22 7.83
N LEU A 55 -6.40 -7.21 7.61
CA LEU A 55 -5.01 -6.97 7.27
C LEU A 55 -4.84 -7.08 5.75
N ASP A 56 -4.57 -5.93 5.14
CA ASP A 56 -4.26 -5.83 3.72
C ASP A 56 -2.74 -5.85 3.53
N GLU A 57 -2.21 -7.01 3.15
CA GLU A 57 -0.78 -7.23 2.94
C GLU A 57 -0.41 -7.24 1.44
N ILE A 58 -1.14 -6.49 0.60
CA ILE A 58 -0.99 -6.51 -0.85
C ILE A 58 0.40 -6.11 -1.36
N TYR A 59 1.24 -5.50 -0.52
CA TYR A 59 2.61 -5.08 -0.82
C TYR A 59 3.69 -5.92 -0.12
N MET A 60 3.33 -7.04 0.51
CA MET A 60 4.21 -7.79 1.41
C MET A 60 5.49 -8.34 0.74
N LEU A 61 5.45 -8.64 -0.56
CA LEU A 61 6.60 -9.17 -1.32
C LEU A 61 7.43 -8.06 -2.00
N SER A 62 6.99 -6.80 -1.91
CA SER A 62 7.67 -5.62 -2.48
C SER A 62 8.47 -4.84 -1.44
N VAL A 63 8.73 -5.41 -0.29
CA VAL A 63 9.63 -4.88 0.74
C VAL A 63 11.07 -5.08 0.30
N LEU A 64 11.90 -4.02 0.37
CA LEU A 64 13.27 -4.04 -0.14
C LEU A 64 14.31 -4.42 0.92
N ASP A 65 14.47 -3.61 1.94
CA ASP A 65 15.63 -3.66 2.85
C ASP A 65 15.25 -3.88 4.32
N TRP A 66 14.02 -4.30 4.57
CA TRP A 66 13.48 -4.52 5.92
C TRP A 66 12.86 -5.91 6.04
N ASP A 67 12.87 -6.45 7.25
CA ASP A 67 12.17 -7.69 7.55
C ASP A 67 10.66 -7.44 7.63
N PHE A 68 9.92 -8.16 6.84
CA PHE A 68 8.46 -8.15 6.87
C PHE A 68 7.94 -9.42 7.55
N THR A 69 7.02 -9.24 8.48
CA THR A 69 6.33 -10.34 9.16
C THR A 69 4.85 -10.29 8.84
N SER A 70 4.36 -11.28 8.10
CA SER A 70 2.93 -11.43 7.83
C SER A 70 2.17 -11.84 9.09
N VAL A 71 0.93 -11.35 9.21
CA VAL A 71 0.03 -11.80 10.29
C VAL A 71 -0.20 -13.32 10.25
N LEU A 72 -0.11 -13.95 9.08
CA LEU A 72 -0.26 -15.40 8.93
C LEU A 72 0.87 -16.21 9.58
N SER A 73 2.01 -15.59 9.90
CA SER A 73 3.12 -16.25 10.61
C SER A 73 3.00 -16.19 12.13
N PHE A 74 1.99 -15.51 12.67
CA PHE A 74 1.80 -15.42 14.12
C PHE A 74 1.29 -16.74 14.68
N HIS A 75 2.01 -17.28 15.65
CA HIS A 75 1.62 -18.54 16.31
C HIS A 75 0.31 -18.45 17.08
N HIS A 76 -0.05 -17.25 17.52
CA HIS A 76 -1.27 -17.01 18.28
C HIS A 76 -1.91 -15.67 17.85
N LEU A 77 -3.17 -15.74 17.48
CA LEU A 77 -4.01 -14.57 17.22
C LEU A 77 -5.01 -14.41 18.38
N PRO A 78 -5.18 -13.20 18.93
CA PRO A 78 -6.14 -12.95 20.02
C PRO A 78 -7.59 -13.33 19.67
N ASP A 79 -8.00 -13.13 18.42
CA ASP A 79 -9.32 -13.54 17.90
C ASP A 79 -9.19 -13.96 16.43
N PRO A 80 -8.89 -15.25 16.15
CA PRO A 80 -8.76 -15.74 14.78
C PRO A 80 -10.05 -15.58 13.96
N SER A 81 -11.20 -15.70 14.61
CA SER A 81 -12.50 -15.60 13.94
C SER A 81 -12.83 -14.19 13.46
N ARG A 82 -12.14 -13.17 13.99
CA ARG A 82 -12.27 -11.76 13.61
C ARG A 82 -11.04 -11.20 12.92
N THR A 83 -10.04 -12.02 12.63
CA THR A 83 -8.84 -11.62 11.90
C THR A 83 -8.95 -12.12 10.47
N HIS A 84 -8.84 -11.20 9.51
CA HIS A 84 -8.99 -11.48 8.08
C HIS A 84 -7.78 -10.97 7.34
N PHE A 85 -7.19 -11.82 6.51
CA PHE A 85 -6.04 -11.49 5.68
C PHE A 85 -6.47 -11.28 4.24
N ILE A 86 -5.97 -10.22 3.60
CA ILE A 86 -6.19 -9.91 2.18
C ILE A 86 -4.83 -9.80 1.49
N TRP A 87 -4.74 -10.42 0.33
CA TRP A 87 -3.61 -10.28 -0.57
C TRP A 87 -4.05 -10.43 -2.03
N GLY A 88 -3.18 -10.14 -2.99
CA GLY A 88 -3.47 -10.32 -4.40
C GLY A 88 -2.26 -10.07 -5.30
N LEU A 89 -2.37 -10.49 -6.56
CA LEU A 89 -1.28 -10.41 -7.53
C LEU A 89 -1.10 -9.03 -8.17
N SER A 90 -2.00 -8.09 -7.88
CA SER A 90 -2.04 -6.78 -8.56
C SER A 90 -0.77 -5.95 -8.36
N LYS A 91 -0.13 -6.04 -7.19
CA LYS A 91 1.01 -5.20 -6.80
C LYS A 91 2.31 -5.96 -6.88
N ASP A 92 2.48 -6.98 -6.05
CA ASP A 92 3.71 -7.73 -5.94
C ASP A 92 4.14 -8.43 -7.25
N PHE A 93 3.17 -8.82 -8.08
CA PHE A 93 3.41 -9.44 -9.38
C PHE A 93 3.14 -8.51 -10.58
N GLY A 94 2.67 -7.28 -10.35
CA GLY A 94 2.27 -6.38 -11.43
C GLY A 94 1.09 -6.88 -12.29
N MET A 95 0.34 -7.86 -11.79
CA MET A 95 -0.72 -8.57 -12.52
C MET A 95 -2.12 -7.99 -12.21
N ASN A 96 -2.25 -6.67 -12.10
CA ASN A 96 -3.53 -6.03 -11.80
C ASN A 96 -4.63 -6.31 -12.85
N GLY A 97 -4.24 -6.51 -14.10
CA GLY A 97 -5.17 -6.88 -15.19
C GLY A 97 -5.82 -8.26 -15.03
N MET A 98 -5.20 -9.16 -14.28
CA MET A 98 -5.71 -10.51 -14.03
C MET A 98 -6.89 -10.54 -13.04
N ARG A 99 -7.12 -9.47 -12.30
CA ARG A 99 -8.21 -9.30 -11.32
C ARG A 99 -8.29 -10.41 -10.27
N VAL A 100 -7.14 -10.76 -9.68
CA VAL A 100 -7.05 -11.84 -8.68
C VAL A 100 -6.72 -11.26 -7.32
N GLY A 101 -7.61 -11.52 -6.37
CA GLY A 101 -7.44 -11.28 -4.95
C GLY A 101 -7.66 -12.56 -4.15
N LEU A 102 -7.13 -12.58 -2.96
CA LEU A 102 -7.24 -13.68 -2.01
C LEU A 102 -7.69 -13.12 -0.67
N LEU A 103 -8.68 -13.79 -0.08
CA LEU A 103 -9.06 -13.60 1.31
C LEU A 103 -8.82 -14.90 2.08
N TYR A 104 -8.13 -14.81 3.21
CA TYR A 104 -8.07 -15.87 4.21
C TYR A 104 -8.83 -15.45 5.46
N THR A 105 -9.70 -16.33 5.95
CA THR A 105 -10.47 -16.11 7.17
C THR A 105 -10.91 -17.42 7.80
N GLU A 106 -10.86 -17.51 9.12
CA GLU A 106 -11.43 -18.62 9.89
C GLU A 106 -12.91 -18.39 10.25
N ASN A 107 -13.45 -17.22 9.92
CA ASN A 107 -14.85 -16.87 10.15
C ASN A 107 -15.77 -17.54 9.14
N LYS A 108 -16.49 -18.56 9.56
CA LYS A 108 -17.41 -19.32 8.70
C LYS A 108 -18.55 -18.47 8.14
N HIS A 109 -19.02 -17.45 8.87
CA HIS A 109 -20.08 -16.55 8.39
C HIS A 109 -19.59 -15.64 7.28
N VAL A 110 -18.37 -15.07 7.44
CA VAL A 110 -17.70 -14.27 6.40
C VAL A 110 -17.46 -15.14 5.17
N LEU A 111 -16.89 -16.34 5.37
CA LEU A 111 -16.62 -17.28 4.27
C LEU A 111 -17.91 -17.63 3.50
N ASN A 112 -18.98 -17.97 4.19
CA ASN A 112 -20.27 -18.28 3.55
C ASN A 112 -20.86 -17.09 2.77
N ALA A 113 -20.74 -15.88 3.31
CA ALA A 113 -21.22 -14.68 2.63
C ALA A 113 -20.42 -14.42 1.34
N ILE A 114 -19.10 -14.51 1.41
CA ILE A 114 -18.21 -14.28 0.26
C ILE A 114 -18.36 -15.37 -0.79
N THR A 115 -18.53 -16.64 -0.39
CA THR A 115 -18.74 -17.75 -1.34
C THR A 115 -20.01 -17.51 -2.20
N ARG A 116 -21.05 -16.94 -1.62
CA ARG A 116 -22.26 -16.57 -2.39
C ARG A 116 -22.00 -15.41 -3.36
N LEU A 117 -21.21 -14.42 -2.97
CA LEU A 117 -20.81 -13.31 -3.84
C LEU A 117 -19.81 -13.76 -4.91
N ALA A 118 -18.96 -14.71 -4.60
CA ALA A 118 -17.94 -15.24 -5.51
C ALA A 118 -18.54 -15.85 -6.78
N PHE A 119 -19.78 -16.36 -6.73
CA PHE A 119 -20.47 -16.86 -7.92
C PHE A 119 -20.46 -15.86 -9.09
N PHE A 120 -20.56 -14.57 -8.81
CA PHE A 120 -20.54 -13.51 -9.82
C PHE A 120 -19.16 -12.82 -9.99
N HIS A 121 -18.23 -13.02 -9.07
CA HIS A 121 -16.98 -12.25 -9.00
C HIS A 121 -15.72 -13.11 -8.92
N GLN A 122 -15.84 -14.44 -9.01
CA GLN A 122 -14.69 -15.34 -8.99
C GLN A 122 -13.83 -15.21 -10.25
N CYS A 123 -12.54 -15.50 -10.09
CA CYS A 123 -11.63 -15.58 -11.22
C CYS A 123 -12.06 -16.68 -12.19
N SER A 124 -11.91 -16.44 -13.49
CA SER A 124 -12.19 -17.44 -14.52
C SER A 124 -11.28 -18.68 -14.35
N GLY A 125 -11.76 -19.86 -14.77
CA GLY A 125 -10.97 -21.10 -14.70
C GLY A 125 -9.61 -21.00 -15.39
N PRO A 126 -9.49 -20.46 -16.62
CA PRO A 126 -8.22 -20.22 -17.28
C PRO A 126 -7.26 -19.33 -16.45
N THR A 127 -7.79 -18.25 -15.85
CA THR A 127 -7.00 -17.37 -14.98
C THR A 127 -6.49 -18.13 -13.75
N GLN A 128 -7.33 -18.89 -13.08
CA GLN A 128 -6.94 -19.71 -11.93
C GLN A 128 -5.86 -20.74 -12.30
N TYR A 129 -6.02 -21.42 -13.43
CA TYR A 129 -5.04 -22.39 -13.90
C TYR A 129 -3.69 -21.75 -14.19
N MET A 130 -3.68 -20.61 -14.89
CA MET A 130 -2.44 -19.89 -15.20
C MET A 130 -1.72 -19.43 -13.92
N ILE A 131 -2.45 -18.89 -12.95
CA ILE A 131 -1.88 -18.47 -11.67
C ILE A 131 -1.38 -19.68 -10.87
N TYR A 132 -2.12 -20.80 -10.89
CA TYR A 132 -1.65 -22.03 -10.28
C TYR A 132 -0.32 -22.48 -10.88
N GLN A 133 -0.17 -22.47 -12.22
CA GLN A 133 1.10 -22.82 -12.88
C GLN A 133 2.23 -21.85 -12.47
N LEU A 134 1.96 -20.55 -12.39
CA LEU A 134 2.93 -19.55 -11.94
C LEU A 134 3.37 -19.78 -10.49
N LEU A 135 2.43 -19.93 -9.57
CA LEU A 135 2.71 -20.01 -8.12
C LEU A 135 3.31 -21.35 -7.70
N ARG A 136 3.11 -22.42 -8.48
CA ARG A 136 3.71 -23.73 -8.20
C ARG A 136 5.19 -23.82 -8.57
N ASP A 137 5.66 -22.97 -9.47
CA ASP A 137 7.07 -22.93 -9.88
C ASP A 137 7.90 -22.16 -8.84
N ARG A 138 8.13 -22.82 -7.71
CA ARG A 138 8.84 -22.23 -6.55
C ARG A 138 10.29 -21.90 -6.90
N ASP A 139 10.94 -22.75 -7.67
CA ASP A 139 12.35 -22.55 -8.08
C ASP A 139 12.49 -21.27 -8.91
N TRP A 140 11.62 -21.04 -9.87
CA TRP A 140 11.63 -19.82 -10.65
C TRP A 140 11.26 -18.58 -9.79
N LEU A 141 10.24 -18.68 -8.94
CA LEU A 141 9.83 -17.58 -8.07
C LEU A 141 10.97 -17.15 -7.13
N ASP A 142 11.57 -18.12 -6.43
CA ASP A 142 12.54 -17.85 -5.38
C ASP A 142 13.92 -17.47 -5.92
N ASN A 143 14.34 -18.07 -7.05
CA ASN A 143 15.68 -17.87 -7.61
C ASN A 143 15.75 -16.85 -8.76
N VAL A 144 14.63 -16.55 -9.42
CA VAL A 144 14.63 -15.64 -10.58
C VAL A 144 13.71 -14.45 -10.35
N PHE A 145 12.42 -14.69 -10.11
CA PHE A 145 11.43 -13.61 -10.09
C PHE A 145 11.67 -12.64 -8.92
N PHE A 146 11.64 -13.12 -7.69
CA PHE A 146 11.76 -12.23 -6.51
C PHE A 146 13.10 -11.50 -6.45
N PRO A 147 14.25 -12.14 -6.64
CA PRO A 147 15.54 -11.43 -6.65
C PRO A 147 15.62 -10.37 -7.75
N THR A 148 15.15 -10.70 -8.96
CA THR A 148 15.17 -9.78 -10.11
C THR A 148 14.22 -8.61 -9.89
N ASN A 149 13.00 -8.87 -9.42
CA ASN A 149 12.02 -7.83 -9.11
C ASN A 149 12.53 -6.87 -8.04
N LYS A 150 13.04 -7.39 -6.93
CA LYS A 150 13.63 -6.56 -5.86
C LYS A 150 14.81 -5.73 -6.34
N LYS A 151 15.69 -6.31 -7.16
CA LYS A 151 16.82 -5.56 -7.77
C LYS A 151 16.30 -4.39 -8.61
N ARG A 152 15.37 -4.64 -9.53
CA ARG A 152 14.80 -3.61 -10.42
C ARG A 152 14.07 -2.51 -9.62
N LEU A 153 13.32 -2.88 -8.60
CA LEU A 153 12.65 -1.91 -7.73
C LEU A 153 13.64 -1.03 -6.98
N ARG A 154 14.76 -1.60 -6.47
CA ARG A 154 15.83 -0.81 -5.82
C ARG A 154 16.49 0.16 -6.78
N GLU A 155 16.81 -0.28 -7.99
CA GLU A 155 17.43 0.56 -9.02
C GLU A 155 16.51 1.73 -9.39
N ALA A 156 15.24 1.46 -9.64
CA ALA A 156 14.24 2.48 -9.96
C ALA A 156 14.01 3.46 -8.78
N GLN A 157 13.93 2.95 -7.56
CA GLN A 157 13.79 3.79 -6.36
C GLN A 157 15.01 4.68 -6.17
N LYS A 158 16.23 4.14 -6.29
CA LYS A 158 17.47 4.90 -6.19
C LYS A 158 17.52 6.03 -7.21
N LYS A 159 17.16 5.77 -8.46
CA LYS A 159 17.10 6.77 -9.54
C LYS A 159 16.11 7.89 -9.20
N LEU A 160 14.89 7.53 -8.75
CA LEU A 160 13.89 8.52 -8.37
C LEU A 160 14.36 9.37 -7.19
N LEU A 161 14.91 8.74 -6.15
CA LEU A 161 15.41 9.44 -4.97
C LEU A 161 16.53 10.43 -5.32
N SER A 162 17.51 10.02 -6.14
CA SER A 162 18.58 10.91 -6.60
C SER A 162 18.04 12.10 -7.40
N GLY A 163 17.07 11.88 -8.29
CA GLY A 163 16.46 12.97 -9.05
C GLY A 163 15.64 13.93 -8.18
N LEU A 164 14.96 13.43 -7.13
CA LEU A 164 14.26 14.29 -6.17
C LEU A 164 15.23 15.08 -5.29
N GLU A 165 16.36 14.49 -4.92
CA GLU A 165 17.43 15.17 -4.17
C GLU A 165 18.03 16.33 -4.98
N GLU A 166 18.34 16.14 -6.27
CA GLU A 166 18.79 17.21 -7.19
C GLU A 166 17.78 18.36 -7.26
N LEU A 167 16.49 18.08 -7.19
CA LEU A 167 15.41 19.06 -7.13
C LEU A 167 15.15 19.58 -5.71
N THR A 168 15.95 19.14 -4.75
CA THR A 168 15.80 19.48 -3.34
C THR A 168 14.41 19.20 -2.78
N VAL A 169 13.77 18.10 -3.24
CA VAL A 169 12.49 17.59 -2.75
C VAL A 169 12.75 16.55 -1.67
N PRO A 170 12.45 16.83 -0.40
CA PRO A 170 12.61 15.86 0.67
C PRO A 170 11.67 14.67 0.49
N VAL A 171 12.13 13.48 0.91
CA VAL A 171 11.37 12.24 0.81
C VAL A 171 11.29 11.56 2.15
N LEU A 172 10.13 11.04 2.48
CA LEU A 172 9.98 10.15 3.62
C LEU A 172 10.54 8.77 3.24
N HIS A 173 11.73 8.44 3.76
CA HIS A 173 12.36 7.14 3.52
C HIS A 173 11.60 6.03 4.25
N ARG A 174 11.15 5.02 3.48
CA ARG A 174 10.43 3.85 3.98
C ARG A 174 10.77 2.59 3.18
N CYS A 175 10.19 1.50 3.58
CA CYS A 175 10.63 0.14 3.26
C CYS A 175 10.11 -0.43 1.95
N THR A 176 9.09 0.18 1.31
CA THR A 176 8.52 -0.35 0.07
C THR A 176 9.24 0.18 -1.16
N GLY A 177 9.42 -0.68 -2.18
CA GLY A 177 10.04 -0.31 -3.44
C GLY A 177 9.10 0.25 -4.50
N ILE A 178 7.77 0.23 -4.26
CA ILE A 178 6.78 0.54 -5.30
C ILE A 178 6.48 2.03 -5.41
N TYR A 179 6.61 2.80 -4.33
CA TYR A 179 6.37 4.24 -4.31
C TYR A 179 7.17 4.94 -3.25
N VAL A 180 7.26 6.27 -3.38
CA VAL A 180 7.83 7.18 -2.38
C VAL A 180 6.83 8.27 -2.02
N TRP A 181 6.92 8.78 -0.80
CA TRP A 181 6.14 9.88 -0.28
C TRP A 181 7.05 11.10 -0.20
N ALA A 182 6.80 12.13 -1.03
CA ALA A 182 7.69 13.26 -1.24
C ALA A 182 7.05 14.59 -0.82
N ASP A 183 7.86 15.46 -0.25
CA ASP A 183 7.47 16.75 0.31
C ASP A 183 7.70 17.89 -0.70
N PHE A 184 6.63 18.37 -1.28
CA PHE A 184 6.64 19.51 -2.21
C PHE A 184 6.17 20.82 -1.57
N ARG A 185 6.05 20.89 -0.24
CA ARG A 185 5.49 22.06 0.47
C ARG A 185 6.20 23.37 0.11
N LYS A 186 7.51 23.34 -0.15
CA LYS A 186 8.28 24.53 -0.53
C LYS A 186 7.90 25.09 -1.91
N PHE A 187 7.22 24.33 -2.75
CA PHE A 187 6.78 24.75 -4.08
C PHE A 187 5.33 25.22 -4.11
N LEU A 188 4.65 25.19 -2.97
CA LEU A 188 3.29 25.72 -2.85
C LEU A 188 3.32 27.25 -2.70
N THR A 189 2.35 27.93 -3.29
CA THR A 189 2.14 29.38 -3.10
C THR A 189 1.65 29.72 -1.68
N SER A 190 0.97 28.77 -1.02
CA SER A 190 0.51 28.83 0.35
C SER A 190 0.33 27.41 0.91
N GLN A 191 0.34 27.25 2.23
CA GLN A 191 0.20 25.92 2.86
C GLN A 191 -1.29 25.52 2.95
N THR A 192 -1.95 25.40 1.79
CA THR A 192 -3.37 25.07 1.68
C THR A 192 -3.62 23.93 0.69
N SER A 193 -4.74 23.25 0.86
CA SER A 193 -5.17 22.20 -0.09
C SER A 193 -5.43 22.73 -1.50
N GLU A 194 -5.84 23.98 -1.63
CA GLU A 194 -6.05 24.65 -2.91
C GLU A 194 -4.72 24.81 -3.65
N ALA A 195 -3.68 25.28 -2.96
CA ALA A 195 -2.33 25.43 -3.54
C ALA A 195 -1.71 24.07 -3.91
N GLU A 196 -1.97 22.99 -3.13
CA GLU A 196 -1.57 21.63 -3.50
C GLU A 196 -2.24 21.19 -4.82
N ILE A 197 -3.53 21.43 -4.97
CA ILE A 197 -4.26 21.08 -6.20
C ILE A 197 -3.81 21.94 -7.38
N GLU A 198 -3.43 23.21 -7.15
CA GLU A 198 -2.88 24.08 -8.17
C GLU A 198 -1.53 23.57 -8.68
N LEU A 199 -0.62 23.20 -7.77
CA LEU A 199 0.64 22.53 -8.14
C LEU A 199 0.39 21.22 -8.88
N TRP A 200 -0.56 20.40 -8.42
CA TRP A 200 -0.94 19.17 -9.10
C TRP A 200 -1.43 19.42 -10.53
N LYS A 201 -2.24 20.45 -10.77
CA LYS A 201 -2.69 20.83 -12.11
C LYS A 201 -1.52 21.22 -13.02
N ARG A 202 -0.48 21.87 -12.49
CA ARG A 202 0.74 22.17 -13.25
C ARG A 202 1.45 20.90 -13.70
N PHE A 203 1.55 19.87 -12.82
CA PHE A 203 2.07 18.55 -13.21
C PHE A 203 1.22 17.91 -14.30
N ILE A 204 -0.11 17.93 -14.18
CA ILE A 204 -1.02 17.38 -15.18
C ILE A 204 -0.87 18.10 -16.55
N ALA A 205 -0.69 19.42 -16.56
CA ALA A 205 -0.47 20.19 -17.79
C ALA A 205 0.79 19.71 -18.55
N GLU A 206 1.82 19.28 -17.82
CA GLU A 206 3.03 18.66 -18.40
C GLU A 206 2.87 17.14 -18.62
N LYS A 207 1.65 16.60 -18.56
CA LYS A 207 1.35 15.16 -18.72
C LYS A 207 2.11 14.29 -17.71
N LEU A 208 2.26 14.78 -16.49
CA LEU A 208 2.82 14.05 -15.36
C LEU A 208 1.73 13.83 -14.32
N TYR A 209 1.38 12.56 -14.07
CA TYR A 209 0.46 12.18 -13.02
C TYR A 209 1.22 11.69 -11.79
N ILE A 210 1.16 12.46 -10.71
CA ILE A 210 1.56 12.04 -9.37
C ILE A 210 0.37 12.27 -8.44
N THR A 211 0.24 11.46 -7.38
CA THR A 211 -0.97 11.49 -6.56
C THR A 211 -0.81 12.49 -5.41
N PRO A 212 -1.65 13.54 -5.32
CA PRO A 212 -1.57 14.53 -4.24
C PRO A 212 -2.00 13.94 -2.89
N GLY A 213 -1.49 14.50 -1.80
CA GLY A 213 -1.77 14.09 -0.43
C GLY A 213 -3.26 14.14 -0.07
N LYS A 214 -3.97 15.11 -0.62
CA LYS A 214 -5.43 15.23 -0.47
C LYS A 214 -6.19 13.95 -0.87
N ALA A 215 -5.70 13.20 -1.87
CA ALA A 215 -6.29 11.92 -2.28
C ALA A 215 -6.17 10.83 -1.20
N PHE A 216 -5.25 10.99 -0.24
CA PHE A 216 -5.04 10.12 0.91
C PHE A 216 -5.52 10.75 2.22
N GLN A 217 -6.26 11.86 2.14
CA GLN A 217 -6.72 12.62 3.31
C GLN A 217 -5.57 13.08 4.21
N CYS A 218 -4.40 13.40 3.61
CA CYS A 218 -3.27 13.94 4.33
C CYS A 218 -3.66 15.29 4.97
N CYS A 219 -3.34 15.45 6.26
CA CYS A 219 -3.66 16.68 7.00
C CYS A 219 -2.75 17.85 6.61
N GLU A 220 -1.56 17.57 6.09
CA GLU A 220 -0.58 18.56 5.65
C GLU A 220 -0.58 18.65 4.12
N PRO A 221 -0.98 19.80 3.53
CA PRO A 221 -0.91 19.98 2.08
C PRO A 221 0.53 19.96 1.55
N GLY A 222 0.72 19.50 0.32
CA GLY A 222 2.01 19.52 -0.37
C GLY A 222 2.77 18.22 -0.37
N TRP A 223 2.24 17.18 0.20
CA TRP A 223 2.75 15.83 0.07
C TRP A 223 2.23 15.16 -1.19
N PHE A 224 3.09 14.41 -1.88
CA PHE A 224 2.70 13.66 -3.09
C PHE A 224 3.28 12.25 -3.07
N ARG A 225 2.50 11.29 -3.58
CA ARG A 225 2.98 9.93 -3.82
C ARG A 225 3.45 9.78 -5.27
N LEU A 226 4.71 9.36 -5.43
CA LEU A 226 5.31 9.01 -6.71
C LEU A 226 5.50 7.49 -6.80
N THR A 227 5.20 6.91 -7.97
CA THR A 227 5.39 5.48 -8.22
C THR A 227 6.79 5.24 -8.76
N THR A 228 7.49 4.25 -8.20
CA THR A 228 8.84 3.85 -8.62
C THR A 228 8.83 2.71 -9.62
N SER A 229 7.80 1.85 -9.61
CA SER A 229 7.69 0.66 -10.45
C SER A 229 7.35 1.00 -11.91
N LEU A 230 8.23 1.77 -12.54
CA LEU A 230 8.13 2.23 -13.93
C LEU A 230 9.36 1.76 -14.73
N PRO A 231 9.24 1.60 -16.06
CA PRO A 231 10.38 1.47 -16.96
C PRO A 231 11.35 2.68 -16.81
N ASP A 232 12.63 2.43 -17.05
CA ASP A 232 13.69 3.42 -16.83
C ASP A 232 13.52 4.70 -17.64
N ASP A 233 13.11 4.57 -18.89
CA ASP A 233 12.80 5.69 -19.81
C ASP A 233 11.62 6.53 -19.33
N MET A 234 10.57 5.88 -18.83
CA MET A 234 9.42 6.59 -18.24
C MET A 234 9.81 7.32 -16.96
N LEU A 235 10.63 6.70 -16.12
CA LEU A 235 11.10 7.32 -14.89
C LEU A 235 11.97 8.55 -15.19
N GLN A 236 12.85 8.45 -16.20
CA GLN A 236 13.63 9.59 -16.68
C GLN A 236 12.74 10.74 -17.18
N ALA A 237 11.76 10.42 -18.02
CA ALA A 237 10.80 11.42 -18.51
C ALA A 237 9.99 12.06 -17.36
N CYS A 238 9.65 11.29 -16.31
CA CYS A 238 9.01 11.85 -15.11
C CYS A 238 9.90 12.89 -14.40
N LEU A 239 11.18 12.58 -14.21
CA LEU A 239 12.13 13.49 -13.56
C LEU A 239 12.34 14.78 -14.37
N GLU A 240 12.43 14.68 -15.69
CA GLU A 240 12.53 15.86 -16.59
C GLU A 240 11.30 16.78 -16.49
N LYS A 241 10.09 16.17 -16.44
CA LYS A 241 8.85 16.93 -16.25
C LYS A 241 8.73 17.56 -14.87
N LEU A 242 9.16 16.85 -13.81
CA LEU A 242 9.25 17.43 -12.47
C LEU A 242 10.15 18.66 -12.48
N LYS A 243 11.34 18.54 -13.06
CA LYS A 243 12.29 19.65 -13.18
C LYS A 243 11.67 20.86 -13.90
N LYS A 244 10.99 20.62 -15.03
CA LYS A 244 10.34 21.68 -15.79
C LYS A 244 9.24 22.44 -15.02
N VAL A 245 8.49 21.73 -14.15
CA VAL A 245 7.40 22.34 -13.37
C VAL A 245 7.92 23.09 -12.14
N LEU A 246 9.04 22.63 -11.57
CA LEU A 246 9.55 23.12 -10.29
C LEU A 246 10.61 24.22 -10.42
N GLN A 247 11.19 24.37 -11.59
CA GLN A 247 12.13 25.46 -11.96
C GLN A 247 11.41 26.57 -12.72
#